data_a6a91c96eb2f66f9903cb83359d69c93
#
_entry.id   a6a91c96eb2f66f9903cb83359d69c93
#
_cell.length_a   1.000
_cell.length_b   1.000
_cell.length_c   1.000
_cell.angle_alpha   90.00
_cell.angle_beta   90.00
_cell.angle_gamma   90.00
#
_symmetry.space_group_name_H-M   'P 1'
#
loop_
_entity.id
_entity.type
_entity.pdbx_description
1 polymer ?
#
loop_
_entity_poly.entity_id
_entity_poly.type
_entity_poly.pdbx_seq_one_letter_code
_entity_poly.pdbx_strand_id
1 'polypeptide(L)'
;VGLTLSGGGAKGLIYVGLLKMIDSLNIKVDYITGTSMGSIVGGLYAIGYKGNELDSLARNTNWSKYLTNNVPLNKITMEEKDEYGKYMIELNSNTLMPGLPIAVINGQNITSFLNDLTFRVHHISDFNKFPIPFKCVAVDIVTGKPVVIDKGSLALALRTSMSIPTAF
;
A
#
# COMPACT_ATOMS: atom_id res chain seq x y z
N VAL A 1 -10.33 -6.85 -21.07
CA VAL A 1 -10.08 -5.44 -20.70
C VAL A 1 -8.85 -5.36 -19.81
N GLY A 2 -7.90 -4.44 -20.11
CA GLY A 2 -6.77 -4.12 -19.23
C GLY A 2 -7.10 -2.93 -18.34
N LEU A 3 -6.76 -3.00 -17.05
CA LEU A 3 -6.91 -1.91 -16.11
C LEU A 3 -5.53 -1.39 -15.68
N THR A 4 -5.36 -0.07 -15.72
CA THR A 4 -4.19 0.60 -15.18
C THR A 4 -4.63 1.56 -14.08
N LEU A 5 -4.20 1.28 -12.85
CA LEU A 5 -4.62 2.01 -11.66
C LEU A 5 -3.45 2.82 -11.11
N SER A 6 -3.57 4.14 -11.14
CA SER A 6 -2.51 5.05 -10.69
C SER A 6 -2.40 5.12 -9.16
N GLY A 7 -1.30 5.66 -8.68
CA GLY A 7 -1.15 6.06 -7.29
C GLY A 7 -1.98 7.30 -6.95
N GLY A 8 -2.00 7.68 -5.69
CA GLY A 8 -2.70 8.88 -5.23
C GLY A 8 -3.12 8.85 -3.76
N GLY A 9 -2.51 7.99 -2.95
CA GLY A 9 -2.86 7.84 -1.53
C GLY A 9 -4.34 7.50 -1.37
N ALA A 10 -5.03 8.16 -0.44
CA ALA A 10 -6.44 7.90 -0.16
C ALA A 10 -7.36 8.09 -1.38
N LYS A 11 -6.98 8.95 -2.35
CA LYS A 11 -7.76 9.12 -3.59
C LYS A 11 -7.84 7.85 -4.44
N GLY A 12 -6.86 6.95 -4.32
CA GLY A 12 -6.87 5.66 -5.02
C GLY A 12 -7.99 4.72 -4.57
N LEU A 13 -8.64 4.96 -3.42
CA LEU A 13 -9.81 4.19 -2.99
C LEU A 13 -11.03 4.39 -3.91
N ILE A 14 -11.04 5.41 -4.78
CA ILE A 14 -12.09 5.60 -5.79
C ILE A 14 -12.17 4.41 -6.76
N TYR A 15 -11.06 3.70 -6.97
CA TYR A 15 -11.04 2.51 -7.82
C TYR A 15 -11.93 1.39 -7.30
N VAL A 16 -12.22 1.35 -6.01
CA VAL A 16 -13.17 0.39 -5.43
C VAL A 16 -14.57 0.58 -6.05
N GLY A 17 -15.01 1.83 -6.22
CA GLY A 17 -16.27 2.13 -6.91
C GLY A 17 -16.28 1.66 -8.37
N LEU A 18 -15.15 1.86 -9.08
CA LEU A 18 -14.98 1.36 -10.45
C LEU A 18 -15.06 -0.17 -10.51
N LEU A 19 -14.37 -0.87 -9.59
CA LEU A 19 -14.36 -2.33 -9.57
C LEU A 19 -15.73 -2.92 -9.21
N LYS A 20 -16.49 -2.26 -8.33
CA LYS A 20 -17.91 -2.63 -8.06
C LYS A 20 -18.76 -2.52 -9.32
N MET A 21 -18.56 -1.48 -10.11
CA MET A 21 -19.27 -1.31 -11.38
C MET A 21 -18.87 -2.37 -12.39
N ILE A 22 -17.57 -2.67 -12.50
CA ILE A 22 -17.04 -3.74 -13.37
C ILE A 22 -17.67 -5.08 -12.98
N ASP A 23 -17.73 -5.42 -11.70
CA ASP A 23 -18.37 -6.63 -11.19
C ASP A 23 -19.86 -6.65 -11.52
N SER A 24 -20.59 -5.55 -11.32
CA SER A 24 -22.04 -5.47 -11.57
C SER A 24 -22.40 -5.62 -13.04
N LEU A 25 -21.53 -5.16 -13.93
CA LEU A 25 -21.68 -5.26 -15.37
C LEU A 25 -21.10 -6.56 -15.96
N ASN A 26 -20.55 -7.44 -15.12
CA ASN A 26 -19.85 -8.64 -15.54
C ASN A 26 -18.77 -8.40 -16.61
N ILE A 27 -18.06 -7.27 -16.50
CA ILE A 27 -16.98 -6.95 -17.43
C ILE A 27 -15.76 -7.81 -17.11
N LYS A 28 -15.31 -8.60 -18.08
CA LYS A 28 -14.11 -9.42 -17.93
C LYS A 28 -12.86 -8.53 -17.93
N VAL A 29 -12.10 -8.60 -16.84
CA VAL A 29 -10.78 -7.98 -16.73
C VAL A 29 -9.73 -9.06 -17.04
N ASP A 30 -8.87 -8.79 -18.02
CA ASP A 30 -7.85 -9.74 -18.49
C ASP A 30 -6.47 -9.44 -17.93
N TYR A 31 -6.21 -8.21 -17.50
CA TYR A 31 -4.92 -7.76 -16.97
C TYR A 31 -5.05 -6.53 -16.08
N ILE A 32 -4.25 -6.48 -15.01
CA ILE A 32 -4.22 -5.32 -14.11
C ILE A 32 -2.78 -4.86 -13.90
N THR A 33 -2.58 -3.54 -13.98
CA THR A 33 -1.35 -2.90 -13.53
C THR A 33 -1.70 -1.83 -12.50
N GLY A 34 -0.82 -1.64 -11.52
CA GLY A 34 -1.06 -0.66 -10.47
C GLY A 34 0.19 -0.01 -9.92
N THR A 35 0.01 1.18 -9.33
CA THR A 35 1.05 1.90 -8.61
C THR A 35 0.51 2.37 -7.27
N SER A 36 1.27 2.22 -6.18
CA SER A 36 0.89 2.68 -4.83
C SER A 36 -0.50 2.17 -4.42
N MET A 37 -1.44 3.04 -4.05
CA MET A 37 -2.81 2.63 -3.70
C MET A 37 -3.51 1.87 -4.85
N GLY A 38 -3.25 2.24 -6.11
CA GLY A 38 -3.76 1.50 -7.26
C GLY A 38 -3.19 0.08 -7.35
N SER A 39 -1.95 -0.14 -6.89
CA SER A 39 -1.39 -1.50 -6.80
C SER A 39 -2.06 -2.32 -5.70
N ILE A 40 -2.38 -1.71 -4.56
CA ILE A 40 -3.08 -2.39 -3.47
C ILE A 40 -4.48 -2.81 -3.92
N VAL A 41 -5.28 -1.87 -4.39
CA VAL A 41 -6.65 -2.14 -4.84
C VAL A 41 -6.67 -3.13 -6.01
N GLY A 42 -5.82 -2.90 -7.02
CA GLY A 42 -5.73 -3.75 -8.20
C GLY A 42 -5.15 -5.13 -7.90
N GLY A 43 -4.13 -5.21 -7.04
CA GLY A 43 -3.51 -6.48 -6.64
C GLY A 43 -4.48 -7.36 -5.84
N LEU A 44 -5.24 -6.77 -4.90
CA LEU A 44 -6.26 -7.50 -4.17
C LEU A 44 -7.39 -8.01 -5.10
N TYR A 45 -7.82 -7.17 -6.04
CA TYR A 45 -8.81 -7.59 -7.02
C TYR A 45 -8.26 -8.70 -7.94
N ALA A 46 -6.98 -8.61 -8.34
CA ALA A 46 -6.32 -9.61 -9.18
C ALA A 46 -6.24 -11.00 -8.54
N ILE A 47 -6.14 -11.07 -7.21
CA ILE A 47 -6.13 -12.33 -6.46
C ILE A 47 -7.52 -12.82 -6.05
N GLY A 48 -8.59 -12.18 -6.55
CA GLY A 48 -9.97 -12.65 -6.44
C GLY A 48 -10.85 -11.95 -5.44
N TYR A 49 -10.42 -10.83 -4.82
CA TYR A 49 -11.35 -9.98 -4.06
C TYR A 49 -12.36 -9.35 -5.02
N LYS A 50 -13.61 -9.25 -4.58
CA LYS A 50 -14.67 -8.56 -5.31
C LYS A 50 -14.76 -7.09 -4.89
N GLY A 51 -15.30 -6.25 -5.77
CA GLY A 51 -15.47 -4.82 -5.49
C GLY A 51 -16.22 -4.54 -4.17
N ASN A 52 -17.23 -5.35 -3.82
CA ASN A 52 -17.95 -5.21 -2.54
C ASN A 52 -17.10 -5.60 -1.32
N GLU A 53 -16.23 -6.60 -1.44
CA GLU A 53 -15.29 -6.98 -0.37
C GLU A 53 -14.25 -5.88 -0.17
N LEU A 54 -13.74 -5.29 -1.26
CA LEU A 54 -12.81 -4.16 -1.21
C LEU A 54 -13.48 -2.90 -0.62
N ASP A 55 -14.76 -2.64 -0.90
CA ASP A 55 -15.51 -1.55 -0.30
C ASP A 55 -15.66 -1.74 1.22
N SER A 56 -16.04 -2.94 1.63
CA SER A 56 -16.10 -3.29 3.06
C SER A 56 -14.75 -3.15 3.74
N LEU A 57 -13.68 -3.64 3.12
CA LEU A 57 -12.31 -3.50 3.61
C LEU A 57 -11.92 -2.03 3.74
N ALA A 58 -12.16 -1.21 2.71
CA ALA A 58 -11.80 0.20 2.70
C ALA A 58 -12.51 1.00 3.80
N ARG A 59 -13.78 0.70 4.07
CA ARG A 59 -14.59 1.39 5.08
C ARG A 59 -14.27 0.95 6.51
N ASN A 60 -13.99 -0.34 6.72
CA ASN A 60 -13.79 -0.91 8.06
C ASN A 60 -12.33 -0.89 8.51
N THR A 61 -11.39 -0.54 7.63
CA THR A 61 -9.97 -0.45 7.97
C THR A 61 -9.66 0.87 8.68
N ASN A 62 -9.04 0.77 9.85
CA ASN A 62 -8.48 1.93 10.52
C ASN A 62 -7.14 2.33 9.84
N TRP A 63 -7.24 3.11 8.77
CA TRP A 63 -6.10 3.54 7.97
C TRP A 63 -5.05 4.31 8.78
N SER A 64 -5.48 5.09 9.78
CA SER A 64 -4.55 5.81 10.65
C SER A 64 -3.59 4.85 11.37
N LYS A 65 -4.08 3.70 11.84
CA LYS A 65 -3.24 2.67 12.49
C LYS A 65 -2.14 2.13 11.57
N TYR A 66 -2.42 2.04 10.27
CA TYR A 66 -1.50 1.40 9.30
C TYR A 66 -0.60 2.40 8.55
N LEU A 67 -1.07 3.65 8.40
CA LEU A 67 -0.38 4.67 7.61
C LEU A 67 0.32 5.74 8.45
N THR A 68 0.17 5.70 9.78
CA THR A 68 0.85 6.62 10.68
C THR A 68 1.52 5.87 11.84
N ASN A 69 2.55 6.47 12.41
CA ASN A 69 3.15 5.99 13.66
C ASN A 69 2.44 6.55 14.90
N ASN A 70 1.20 7.05 14.75
CA ASN A 70 0.50 7.68 15.86
C ASN A 70 0.39 6.72 17.05
N VAL A 71 1.12 7.06 18.10
CA VAL A 71 0.96 6.47 19.41
C VAL A 71 -0.26 7.12 20.05
N PRO A 72 -1.21 6.35 20.61
CA PRO A 72 -2.35 6.94 21.31
C PRO A 72 -1.89 7.90 22.39
N LEU A 73 -2.49 9.08 22.47
CA LEU A 73 -2.12 10.15 23.42
C LEU A 73 -2.07 9.70 24.90
N ASN A 74 -2.75 8.62 25.25
CA ASN A 74 -2.69 8.02 26.59
C ASN A 74 -1.41 7.21 26.86
N LYS A 75 -0.59 6.94 25.82
CA LYS A 75 0.71 6.28 25.93
C LYS A 75 1.90 7.25 25.80
N ILE A 76 1.62 8.53 25.62
CA ILE A 76 2.63 9.59 25.47
C ILE A 76 2.77 10.28 26.82
N THR A 77 4.01 10.55 27.25
CA THR A 77 4.28 11.27 28.47
C THR A 77 3.70 12.67 28.43
N MET A 78 3.45 13.28 29.59
CA MET A 78 2.84 14.60 29.65
C MET A 78 3.73 15.67 29.04
N GLU A 79 5.04 15.53 29.16
CA GLU A 79 6.04 16.42 28.61
C GLU A 79 6.12 16.37 27.07
N GLU A 80 5.84 15.21 26.47
CA GLU A 80 5.90 15.03 25.02
C GLU A 80 4.58 15.39 24.31
N LYS A 81 3.46 15.51 25.05
CA LYS A 81 2.13 15.78 24.46
C LYS A 81 2.06 17.12 23.73
N ASP A 82 2.76 18.13 24.22
CA ASP A 82 2.70 19.47 23.64
C ASP A 82 3.47 19.58 22.31
N GLU A 83 4.38 18.67 22.04
CA GLU A 83 5.15 18.61 20.80
C GLU A 83 4.65 17.55 19.83
N TYR A 84 3.89 16.56 20.33
CA TYR A 84 3.43 15.43 19.56
C TYR A 84 2.45 15.85 18.44
N GLY A 85 2.83 15.57 17.22
CA GLY A 85 1.98 15.86 16.04
C GLY A 85 2.07 17.28 15.50
N LYS A 86 2.94 18.16 16.06
CA LYS A 86 3.19 19.50 15.49
C LYS A 86 3.90 19.45 14.14
N TYR A 87 4.68 18.42 13.90
CA TYR A 87 5.47 18.26 12.69
C TYR A 87 5.04 17.04 11.92
N MET A 88 4.92 17.17 10.61
CA MET A 88 4.58 16.06 9.71
C MET A 88 5.75 15.07 9.57
N ILE A 89 6.97 15.52 9.90
CA ILE A 89 8.21 14.76 9.91
C ILE A 89 9.00 15.13 11.14
N GLU A 90 9.15 14.21 12.09
CA GLU A 90 10.02 14.36 13.24
C GLU A 90 11.38 13.74 12.94
N LEU A 91 12.42 14.56 12.88
CA LEU A 91 13.80 14.11 12.70
C LEU A 91 14.43 13.86 14.08
N ASN A 92 14.81 12.62 14.37
CA ASN A 92 15.56 12.30 15.57
C ASN A 92 16.96 12.95 15.53
N SER A 93 17.21 13.94 16.39
CA SER A 93 18.47 14.70 16.45
C SER A 93 19.68 13.87 16.94
N ASN A 94 19.49 12.64 17.40
CA ASN A 94 20.54 11.79 17.94
C ASN A 94 21.37 11.04 16.88
N THR A 95 21.09 11.23 15.61
CA THR A 95 21.90 10.64 14.54
C THR A 95 22.92 11.66 14.06
N LEU A 96 24.13 11.59 14.60
CA LEU A 96 25.32 12.38 14.22
C LEU A 96 25.86 12.04 12.79
N MET A 97 25.03 11.56 11.89
CA MET A 97 25.40 11.36 10.49
C MET A 97 24.47 12.18 9.60
N PRO A 98 25.03 12.97 8.65
CA PRO A 98 24.24 13.62 7.61
C PRO A 98 23.81 12.56 6.58
N GLY A 99 22.79 11.78 6.95
CA GLY A 99 22.11 10.81 6.10
C GLY A 99 20.61 11.08 6.16
N LEU A 100 19.93 10.94 5.03
CA LEU A 100 18.48 11.01 4.98
C LEU A 100 17.88 10.07 6.03
N PRO A 101 16.88 10.50 6.80
CA PRO A 101 16.22 9.62 7.76
C PRO A 101 15.65 8.41 7.02
N ILE A 102 16.01 7.21 7.49
CA ILE A 102 15.76 5.94 6.80
C ILE A 102 14.29 5.58 6.73
N ALA A 103 13.46 6.12 7.55
CA ALA A 103 11.99 6.19 7.45
C ALA A 103 11.42 6.80 8.73
N VAL A 104 10.44 7.64 8.61
CA VAL A 104 9.70 8.20 9.76
C VAL A 104 8.64 7.21 10.24
N ILE A 105 8.14 6.36 9.36
CA ILE A 105 7.14 5.32 9.66
C ILE A 105 7.78 3.94 9.49
N ASN A 106 7.78 3.15 10.54
CA ASN A 106 8.41 1.82 10.55
C ASN A 106 7.70 0.79 9.64
N GLY A 107 6.57 1.13 9.06
CA GLY A 107 5.85 0.35 8.04
C GLY A 107 5.47 -1.09 8.41
N GLN A 108 5.79 -1.55 9.63
CA GLN A 108 5.55 -2.93 10.06
C GLN A 108 4.05 -3.27 10.11
N ASN A 109 3.23 -2.33 10.58
CA ASN A 109 1.78 -2.52 10.67
C ASN A 109 1.17 -2.72 9.29
N ILE A 110 1.55 -1.89 8.31
CA ILE A 110 1.03 -2.02 6.95
C ILE A 110 1.57 -3.28 6.26
N THR A 111 2.83 -3.67 6.53
CA THR A 111 3.40 -4.91 6.00
C THR A 111 2.64 -6.13 6.52
N SER A 112 2.35 -6.20 7.82
CA SER A 112 1.56 -7.28 8.42
C SER A 112 0.15 -7.32 7.83
N PHE A 113 -0.49 -6.16 7.69
CA PHE A 113 -1.83 -6.04 7.11
C PHE A 113 -1.86 -6.53 5.64
N LEU A 114 -0.87 -6.14 4.83
CA LEU A 114 -0.77 -6.63 3.45
C LEU A 114 -0.49 -8.13 3.38
N ASN A 115 0.31 -8.68 4.29
CA ASN A 115 0.54 -10.12 4.38
C ASN A 115 -0.77 -10.87 4.68
N ASP A 116 -1.57 -10.39 5.63
CA ASP A 116 -2.86 -11.00 5.98
C ASP A 116 -3.81 -11.01 4.77
N LEU A 117 -3.93 -9.88 4.06
CA LEU A 117 -4.79 -9.75 2.89
C LEU A 117 -4.35 -10.60 1.70
N THR A 118 -3.04 -10.81 1.53
CA THR A 118 -2.49 -11.57 0.40
C THR A 118 -2.16 -13.02 0.74
N PHE A 119 -2.46 -13.45 1.97
CA PHE A 119 -2.10 -14.79 2.46
C PHE A 119 -2.62 -15.91 1.55
N ARG A 120 -3.82 -15.74 0.97
CA ARG A 120 -4.43 -16.73 0.06
C ARG A 120 -3.58 -17.11 -1.16
N VAL A 121 -2.65 -16.25 -1.55
CA VAL A 121 -1.76 -16.46 -2.72
C VAL A 121 -0.28 -16.48 -2.36
N HIS A 122 0.07 -16.60 -1.07
CA HIS A 122 1.48 -16.57 -0.61
C HIS A 122 2.37 -17.63 -1.26
N HIS A 123 1.78 -18.73 -1.73
CA HIS A 123 2.46 -19.83 -2.42
C HIS A 123 2.66 -19.57 -3.92
N ILE A 124 2.07 -18.51 -4.49
CA ILE A 124 2.17 -18.16 -5.90
C ILE A 124 3.18 -17.02 -6.06
N SER A 125 4.36 -17.33 -6.57
CA SER A 125 5.41 -16.34 -6.77
C SER A 125 5.34 -15.62 -8.13
N ASP A 126 4.65 -16.15 -9.12
CA ASP A 126 4.50 -15.57 -10.46
C ASP A 126 3.12 -14.92 -10.57
N PHE A 127 3.07 -13.59 -10.63
CA PHE A 127 1.81 -12.84 -10.64
C PHE A 127 1.00 -13.00 -11.93
N ASN A 128 1.61 -13.56 -12.99
CA ASN A 128 0.86 -13.95 -14.19
C ASN A 128 -0.04 -15.16 -13.94
N LYS A 129 0.17 -15.90 -12.85
CA LYS A 129 -0.63 -17.06 -12.44
C LYS A 129 -1.78 -16.73 -11.50
N PHE A 130 -1.97 -15.46 -11.16
CA PHE A 130 -3.16 -15.03 -10.42
C PHE A 130 -4.43 -15.19 -11.27
N PRO A 131 -5.63 -15.24 -10.64
CA PRO A 131 -6.90 -15.25 -11.38
C PRO A 131 -6.99 -14.17 -12.45
N ILE A 132 -6.42 -12.99 -12.21
CA ILE A 132 -6.16 -11.95 -13.21
C ILE A 132 -4.67 -11.62 -13.15
N PRO A 133 -3.92 -11.77 -14.25
CA PRO A 133 -2.51 -11.41 -14.31
C PRO A 133 -2.27 -9.98 -13.82
N PHE A 134 -1.24 -9.79 -13.00
CA PHE A 134 -0.99 -8.54 -12.30
C PHE A 134 0.47 -8.10 -12.41
N LYS A 135 0.69 -6.79 -12.49
CA LYS A 135 2.00 -6.16 -12.28
C LYS A 135 1.84 -4.88 -11.45
N CYS A 136 2.82 -4.58 -10.63
CA CYS A 136 2.89 -3.28 -9.99
C CYS A 136 4.20 -2.56 -10.33
N VAL A 137 4.17 -1.24 -10.20
CA VAL A 137 5.31 -0.39 -10.52
C VAL A 137 5.81 0.26 -9.23
N ALA A 138 7.11 0.20 -9.04
CA ALA A 138 7.84 0.95 -8.02
C ALA A 138 8.90 1.82 -8.69
N VAL A 139 9.62 2.62 -7.92
CA VAL A 139 10.74 3.45 -8.40
C VAL A 139 12.00 3.04 -7.65
N ASP A 140 13.07 2.79 -8.38
CA ASP A 140 14.41 2.64 -7.82
C ASP A 140 14.89 4.02 -7.33
N ILE A 141 15.10 4.16 -6.04
CA ILE A 141 15.46 5.44 -5.40
C ILE A 141 16.86 5.93 -5.77
N VAL A 142 17.75 5.04 -6.24
CA VAL A 142 19.11 5.38 -6.63
C VAL A 142 19.13 5.91 -8.06
N THR A 143 18.43 5.26 -8.96
CA THR A 143 18.47 5.57 -10.39
C THR A 143 17.30 6.44 -10.85
N GLY A 144 16.24 6.56 -10.04
CA GLY A 144 14.99 7.24 -10.42
C GLY A 144 14.18 6.48 -11.49
N LYS A 145 14.59 5.26 -11.86
CA LYS A 145 13.93 4.51 -12.94
C LYS A 145 12.75 3.70 -12.41
N PRO A 146 11.68 3.55 -13.22
CA PRO A 146 10.57 2.66 -12.86
C PRO A 146 11.03 1.20 -12.89
N VAL A 147 10.57 0.44 -11.89
CA VAL A 147 10.77 -1.00 -11.77
C VAL A 147 9.42 -1.67 -11.80
N VAL A 148 9.24 -2.60 -12.75
CA VAL A 148 8.03 -3.42 -12.86
C VAL A 148 8.24 -4.69 -12.03
N ILE A 149 7.34 -4.94 -11.09
CA ILE A 149 7.34 -6.12 -10.23
C ILE A 149 6.19 -7.03 -10.64
N ASP A 150 6.52 -8.24 -11.08
CA ASP A 150 5.56 -9.25 -11.56
C ASP A 150 5.78 -10.64 -10.93
N LYS A 151 6.64 -10.71 -9.91
CA LYS A 151 6.96 -11.95 -9.21
C LYS A 151 7.46 -11.69 -7.79
N GLY A 152 7.49 -12.75 -6.98
CA GLY A 152 7.93 -12.73 -5.58
C GLY A 152 6.75 -12.74 -4.60
N SER A 153 6.89 -12.12 -3.44
CA SER A 153 5.81 -11.92 -2.49
C SER A 153 4.93 -10.76 -2.92
N LEU A 154 3.62 -11.01 -3.08
CA LEU A 154 2.68 -9.95 -3.45
C LEU A 154 2.65 -8.86 -2.36
N ALA A 155 2.60 -9.23 -1.07
CA ALA A 155 2.61 -8.26 0.03
C ALA A 155 3.83 -7.33 -0.06
N LEU A 156 5.01 -7.89 -0.30
CA LEU A 156 6.23 -7.11 -0.43
C LEU A 156 6.20 -6.21 -1.69
N ALA A 157 5.70 -6.71 -2.81
CA ALA A 157 5.56 -5.94 -4.05
C ALA A 157 4.63 -4.74 -3.85
N LEU A 158 3.46 -4.94 -3.22
CA LEU A 158 2.52 -3.87 -2.89
C LEU A 158 3.15 -2.87 -1.91
N ARG A 159 3.86 -3.37 -0.88
CA ARG A 159 4.57 -2.53 0.09
C ARG A 159 5.65 -1.68 -0.59
N THR A 160 6.42 -2.27 -1.50
CA THR A 160 7.46 -1.57 -2.27
C THR A 160 6.85 -0.50 -3.16
N SER A 161 5.76 -0.81 -3.86
CA SER A 161 5.09 0.14 -4.75
C SER A 161 4.49 1.36 -4.02
N MET A 162 4.09 1.20 -2.75
CA MET A 162 3.55 2.29 -1.94
C MET A 162 4.61 3.07 -1.15
N SER A 163 5.85 2.60 -1.12
CA SER A 163 6.92 3.23 -0.35
C SER A 163 7.28 4.59 -0.94
N ILE A 164 7.12 5.62 -0.12
CA ILE A 164 7.59 6.97 -0.43
C ILE A 164 8.87 7.18 0.37
N PRO A 165 10.00 7.48 -0.28
CA PRO A 165 11.25 7.77 0.45
C PRO A 165 11.03 8.81 1.54
N THR A 166 11.57 8.57 2.72
CA THR A 166 11.42 9.41 3.93
C THR A 166 10.05 9.40 4.63
N ALA A 167 9.00 8.83 4.04
CA ALA A 167 7.67 8.78 4.67
C ALA A 167 7.32 7.36 5.18
N PHE A 168 7.78 6.30 4.47
CA PHE A 168 7.48 4.90 4.81
C PHE A 168 8.74 4.02 4.70
#